data_197135a40a3d5f4a28241804d0853141
#
_entry.id   197135a40a3d5f4a28241804d0853141
#
_cell.length_a   1.000
_cell.length_b   1.000
_cell.length_c   1.000
_cell.angle_alpha   90.00
_cell.angle_beta   90.00
_cell.angle_gamma   90.00
#
_symmetry.space_group_name_H-M   'P 1'
#
loop_
_entity.id
_entity.type
_entity.pdbx_description
1 polymer ?
#
loop_
_entity_poly.entity_id
_entity_poly.type
_entity_poly.pdbx_seq_one_letter_code
_entity_poly.pdbx_strand_id
1 'polypeptide(L)'
;MNHQPQQYMIFANEIHQACKGAGTDELRILNVLTQCSMEDLQQVIRAYYVSFGQPISRLLKKQTGGKFRDIVLGSFEGRYQYWARKIREAIKGIGTDEKSLIELVLMGNADDWYSIRKEYFKAYTRNVMDDISDKTAKNADWAKLLRGWIFQTRHSRSQPERDAKELYSAVKGAETNADTFIRLLCSTTHEEFAQIVRIYQKKYNKSLKNAIIKEFSGKSEKAFILAYDCMLSPAKGCSYIINESFESFRSCDKSLVNVTILFRDRYSAEVQQVYEVSLAKDIQKYTSGKYEKALLLLWKAQ
;
A
#
# COMPACT_ATOMS: atom_id res chain seq x y z
N MET A 1 -16.16 2.35 10.73
CA MET A 1 -17.38 2.04 11.54
C MET A 1 -16.95 1.87 12.97
N ASN A 2 -17.58 2.55 13.94
CA ASN A 2 -17.26 2.32 15.36
C ASN A 2 -18.15 1.18 15.88
N HIS A 3 -17.60 0.00 16.03
CA HIS A 3 -18.29 -1.12 16.64
C HIS A 3 -18.39 -0.97 18.16
N GLN A 4 -19.48 -1.45 18.74
CA GLN A 4 -19.62 -1.52 20.21
C GLN A 4 -18.75 -2.65 20.79
N PRO A 5 -18.26 -2.55 22.05
CA PRO A 5 -17.42 -3.58 22.67
C PRO A 5 -17.99 -5.00 22.58
N GLN A 6 -19.30 -5.16 22.69
CA GLN A 6 -19.98 -6.46 22.55
C GLN A 6 -19.79 -7.06 21.15
N GLN A 7 -19.73 -6.23 20.09
CA GLN A 7 -19.54 -6.69 18.72
C GLN A 7 -18.17 -7.33 18.52
N TYR A 8 -17.14 -6.81 19.18
CA TYR A 8 -15.79 -7.41 19.10
C TYR A 8 -15.73 -8.79 19.76
N MET A 9 -16.51 -9.03 20.83
CA MET A 9 -16.65 -10.36 21.43
C MET A 9 -17.36 -11.33 20.49
N ILE A 10 -18.40 -10.87 19.77
CA ILE A 10 -19.08 -11.67 18.74
C ILE A 10 -18.09 -12.05 17.65
N PHE A 11 -17.32 -11.09 17.10
CA PHE A 11 -16.31 -11.37 16.08
C PHE A 11 -15.23 -12.33 16.58
N ALA A 12 -14.77 -12.19 17.81
CA ALA A 12 -13.81 -13.11 18.42
C ALA A 12 -14.36 -14.54 18.49
N ASN A 13 -15.64 -14.69 18.88
CA ASN A 13 -16.32 -15.99 18.91
C ASN A 13 -16.52 -16.55 17.49
N GLU A 14 -16.90 -15.72 16.50
CA GLU A 14 -17.01 -16.14 15.10
C GLU A 14 -15.70 -16.74 14.58
N ILE A 15 -14.56 -16.09 14.83
CA ILE A 15 -13.24 -16.62 14.46
C ILE A 15 -12.95 -17.95 15.19
N HIS A 16 -13.29 -18.03 16.48
CA HIS A 16 -13.09 -19.27 17.25
C HIS A 16 -13.91 -20.43 16.68
N GLN A 17 -15.19 -20.20 16.40
CA GLN A 17 -16.07 -21.20 15.82
C GLN A 17 -15.66 -21.60 14.41
N ALA A 18 -15.18 -20.65 13.59
CA ALA A 18 -14.67 -20.92 12.25
C ALA A 18 -13.48 -21.89 12.22
N CYS A 19 -12.76 -21.98 13.34
CA CYS A 19 -11.57 -22.82 13.49
C CYS A 19 -11.84 -24.10 14.33
N LYS A 20 -13.09 -24.36 14.74
CA LYS A 20 -13.46 -25.51 15.59
C LYS A 20 -13.88 -26.70 14.73
N GLY A 21 -13.29 -27.87 14.97
CA GLY A 21 -13.65 -29.11 14.28
C GLY A 21 -12.63 -29.53 13.19
N ALA A 22 -13.08 -30.39 12.29
CA ALA A 22 -12.28 -30.92 11.19
C ALA A 22 -12.34 -29.98 9.98
N GLY A 23 -11.47 -28.99 9.94
CA GLY A 23 -11.40 -27.99 8.87
C GLY A 23 -11.57 -26.55 9.38
N THR A 24 -11.56 -25.63 8.46
CA THR A 24 -11.70 -24.19 8.74
C THR A 24 -12.81 -23.62 7.88
N ASP A 25 -13.72 -22.85 8.48
CA ASP A 25 -14.71 -22.05 7.77
C ASP A 25 -14.07 -20.71 7.37
N GLU A 26 -13.44 -20.67 6.18
CA GLU A 26 -12.77 -19.48 5.68
C GLU A 26 -13.74 -18.33 5.44
N LEU A 27 -14.98 -18.61 5.04
CA LEU A 27 -15.99 -17.57 4.81
C LEU A 27 -16.33 -16.83 6.10
N ARG A 28 -16.46 -17.53 7.19
CA ARG A 28 -16.73 -16.93 8.49
C ARG A 28 -15.58 -16.02 8.93
N ILE A 29 -14.31 -16.43 8.69
CA ILE A 29 -13.14 -15.58 8.93
C ILE A 29 -13.20 -14.33 8.04
N LEU A 30 -13.44 -14.51 6.73
CA LEU A 30 -13.51 -13.41 5.78
C LEU A 30 -14.64 -12.42 6.09
N ASN A 31 -15.80 -12.91 6.53
CA ASN A 31 -16.90 -12.06 6.94
C ASN A 31 -16.52 -11.12 8.10
N VAL A 32 -15.74 -11.59 9.07
CA VAL A 32 -15.19 -10.70 10.11
C VAL A 32 -14.22 -9.69 9.50
N LEU A 33 -13.31 -10.13 8.62
CA LEU A 33 -12.33 -9.24 8.01
C LEU A 33 -12.98 -8.15 7.13
N THR A 34 -14.10 -8.44 6.47
CA THR A 34 -14.80 -7.44 5.63
C THR A 34 -15.56 -6.40 6.43
N GLN A 35 -15.94 -6.72 7.67
CA GLN A 35 -16.69 -5.84 8.56
C GLN A 35 -15.78 -5.01 9.48
N CYS A 36 -14.49 -5.34 9.58
CA CYS A 36 -13.55 -4.72 10.49
C CYS A 36 -12.43 -3.98 9.74
N SER A 37 -12.14 -2.75 10.19
CA SER A 37 -10.86 -2.10 9.89
C SER A 37 -9.71 -2.83 10.59
N MET A 38 -8.47 -2.53 10.22
CA MET A 38 -7.31 -3.09 10.95
C MET A 38 -7.28 -2.62 12.41
N GLU A 39 -7.79 -1.46 12.70
CA GLU A 39 -7.92 -0.89 14.05
C GLU A 39 -9.00 -1.65 14.85
N ASP A 40 -10.14 -1.97 14.25
CA ASP A 40 -11.19 -2.80 14.87
C ASP A 40 -10.65 -4.20 15.18
N LEU A 41 -9.87 -4.79 14.28
CA LEU A 41 -9.27 -6.11 14.50
C LEU A 41 -8.35 -6.15 15.72
N GLN A 42 -7.73 -5.04 16.12
CA GLN A 42 -6.96 -4.97 17.39
C GLN A 42 -7.88 -5.12 18.61
N GLN A 43 -9.14 -4.68 18.54
CA GLN A 43 -10.13 -4.90 19.61
C GLN A 43 -10.61 -6.36 19.60
N VAL A 44 -10.80 -6.95 18.42
CA VAL A 44 -11.13 -8.38 18.29
C VAL A 44 -10.02 -9.25 18.89
N ILE A 45 -8.74 -8.93 18.67
CA ILE A 45 -7.59 -9.64 19.28
C ILE A 45 -7.69 -9.61 20.81
N ARG A 46 -7.97 -8.44 21.39
CA ARG A 46 -8.12 -8.27 22.84
C ARG A 46 -9.30 -9.07 23.38
N ALA A 47 -10.46 -8.95 22.72
CA ALA A 47 -11.66 -9.70 23.08
C ALA A 47 -11.42 -11.21 23.01
N TYR A 48 -10.71 -11.68 21.96
CA TYR A 48 -10.35 -13.09 21.82
C TYR A 48 -9.46 -13.59 22.96
N TYR A 49 -8.43 -12.81 23.32
CA TYR A 49 -7.55 -13.18 24.42
C TYR A 49 -8.29 -13.27 25.76
N VAL A 50 -9.17 -12.31 26.03
CA VAL A 50 -10.00 -12.30 27.23
C VAL A 50 -10.94 -13.52 27.27
N SER A 51 -11.56 -13.88 26.14
CA SER A 51 -12.55 -14.98 26.09
C SER A 51 -11.91 -16.36 26.09
N PHE A 52 -10.72 -16.54 25.51
CA PHE A 52 -10.15 -17.87 25.24
C PHE A 52 -8.76 -18.09 25.84
N GLY A 53 -8.15 -17.10 26.52
CA GLY A 53 -6.88 -17.22 27.24
C GLY A 53 -5.66 -17.48 26.36
N GLN A 54 -5.75 -17.30 25.02
CA GLN A 54 -4.67 -17.54 24.09
C GLN A 54 -4.68 -16.53 22.94
N PRO A 55 -3.50 -16.27 22.31
CA PRO A 55 -3.43 -15.38 21.15
C PRO A 55 -4.19 -15.97 19.95
N ILE A 56 -5.04 -15.16 19.31
CA ILE A 56 -5.78 -15.53 18.09
C ILE A 56 -4.86 -15.97 16.95
N SER A 57 -3.67 -15.35 16.84
CA SER A 57 -2.67 -15.67 15.82
C SER A 57 -2.19 -17.12 15.89
N ARG A 58 -2.13 -17.71 17.09
CA ARG A 58 -1.77 -19.12 17.27
C ARG A 58 -2.79 -20.04 16.62
N LEU A 59 -4.09 -19.77 16.83
CA LEU A 59 -5.18 -20.52 16.23
C LEU A 59 -5.16 -20.39 14.70
N LEU A 60 -5.15 -19.15 14.19
CA LEU A 60 -5.19 -18.87 12.77
C LEU A 60 -3.99 -19.45 12.02
N LYS A 61 -2.78 -19.38 12.61
CA LYS A 61 -1.58 -19.99 12.03
C LYS A 61 -1.69 -21.50 11.85
N LYS A 62 -2.36 -22.19 12.78
CA LYS A 62 -2.59 -23.65 12.71
C LYS A 62 -3.65 -24.02 11.67
N GLN A 63 -4.65 -23.16 11.48
CA GLN A 63 -5.87 -23.47 10.74
C GLN A 63 -5.88 -22.94 9.31
N THR A 64 -4.94 -22.05 8.93
CA THR A 64 -4.88 -21.46 7.60
C THR A 64 -3.57 -21.79 6.90
N GLY A 65 -3.51 -21.66 5.57
CA GLY A 65 -2.32 -21.97 4.76
C GLY A 65 -2.15 -21.04 3.55
N GLY A 66 -0.93 -21.04 2.97
CA GLY A 66 -0.60 -20.31 1.76
C GLY A 66 -0.86 -18.80 1.86
N LYS A 67 -1.18 -18.17 0.73
CA LYS A 67 -1.45 -16.73 0.64
C LYS A 67 -2.69 -16.28 1.44
N PHE A 68 -3.67 -17.17 1.58
CA PHE A 68 -4.80 -16.92 2.46
C PHE A 68 -4.37 -16.69 3.91
N ARG A 69 -3.44 -17.53 4.41
CA ARG A 69 -2.83 -17.34 5.74
C ARG A 69 -2.12 -15.99 5.86
N ASP A 70 -1.37 -15.60 4.82
CA ASP A 70 -0.62 -14.34 4.85
C ASP A 70 -1.57 -13.14 4.99
N ILE A 71 -2.69 -13.13 4.24
CA ILE A 71 -3.74 -12.11 4.38
C ILE A 71 -4.35 -12.14 5.79
N VAL A 72 -4.77 -13.31 6.26
CA VAL A 72 -5.45 -13.44 7.55
C VAL A 72 -4.53 -12.99 8.68
N LEU A 73 -3.33 -13.56 8.79
CA LEU A 73 -2.40 -13.20 9.87
C LEU A 73 -1.96 -11.74 9.80
N GLY A 74 -1.68 -11.24 8.60
CA GLY A 74 -1.30 -9.83 8.43
C GLY A 74 -2.43 -8.86 8.81
N SER A 75 -3.68 -9.21 8.54
CA SER A 75 -4.84 -8.40 8.96
C SER A 75 -5.00 -8.33 10.48
N PHE A 76 -4.61 -9.37 11.21
CA PHE A 76 -4.62 -9.40 12.68
C PHE A 76 -3.32 -8.85 13.32
N GLU A 77 -2.35 -8.43 12.51
CA GLU A 77 -1.17 -7.72 13.00
C GLU A 77 -1.44 -6.21 12.96
N GLY A 78 -1.37 -5.38 13.83
CA GLY A 78 -1.70 -3.94 13.74
C GLY A 78 -1.07 -3.29 12.49
N ARG A 79 -1.79 -2.34 11.86
CA ARG A 79 -1.43 -1.74 10.57
C ARG A 79 0.03 -1.29 10.51
N TYR A 80 0.46 -0.49 11.45
CA TYR A 80 1.79 0.09 11.44
C TYR A 80 2.89 -0.88 11.89
N GLN A 81 2.54 -1.88 12.73
CA GLN A 81 3.42 -3.00 13.07
C GLN A 81 3.69 -3.86 11.83
N TYR A 82 2.63 -4.22 11.11
CA TYR A 82 2.74 -4.94 9.85
C TYR A 82 3.58 -4.16 8.83
N TRP A 83 3.29 -2.88 8.67
CA TRP A 83 3.98 -2.02 7.70
C TRP A 83 5.46 -1.88 8.02
N ALA A 84 5.80 -1.56 9.26
CA ALA A 84 7.19 -1.47 9.74
C ALA A 84 7.96 -2.79 9.54
N ARG A 85 7.32 -3.93 9.84
CA ARG A 85 7.89 -5.25 9.62
C ARG A 85 8.14 -5.52 8.13
N LYS A 86 7.20 -5.17 7.25
CA LYS A 86 7.36 -5.35 5.80
C LYS A 86 8.47 -4.49 5.21
N ILE A 87 8.61 -3.25 5.66
CA ILE A 87 9.74 -2.41 5.30
C ILE A 87 11.06 -3.08 5.77
N ARG A 88 11.11 -3.56 7.01
CA ARG A 88 12.29 -4.26 7.53
C ARG A 88 12.64 -5.51 6.70
N GLU A 89 11.65 -6.30 6.34
CA GLU A 89 11.83 -7.48 5.48
C GLU A 89 12.38 -7.11 4.11
N ALA A 90 11.93 -6.00 3.51
CA ALA A 90 12.38 -5.54 2.20
C ALA A 90 13.84 -5.09 2.18
N ILE A 91 14.36 -4.57 3.30
CA ILE A 91 15.74 -4.06 3.39
C ILE A 91 16.70 -5.00 4.13
N LYS A 92 16.20 -6.07 4.78
CA LYS A 92 17.01 -7.01 5.56
C LYS A 92 17.52 -8.14 4.67
N GLY A 93 18.83 -8.41 4.74
CA GLY A 93 19.44 -9.55 4.06
C GLY A 93 20.47 -9.16 3.01
N ILE A 94 20.78 -10.11 2.13
CA ILE A 94 21.68 -9.90 0.98
C ILE A 94 20.81 -9.37 -0.18
N GLY A 95 20.98 -8.11 -0.50
CA GLY A 95 20.13 -7.39 -1.46
C GLY A 95 18.91 -6.73 -0.81
N THR A 96 18.27 -5.85 -1.55
CA THR A 96 17.05 -5.14 -1.16
C THR A 96 15.92 -5.58 -2.08
N ASP A 97 14.74 -5.88 -1.53
CA ASP A 97 13.52 -6.05 -2.32
C ASP A 97 12.98 -4.64 -2.67
N GLU A 98 13.61 -4.04 -3.69
CA GLU A 98 13.39 -2.65 -4.05
C GLU A 98 11.96 -2.38 -4.53
N LYS A 99 11.34 -3.37 -5.21
CA LYS A 99 9.93 -3.26 -5.63
C LYS A 99 9.02 -3.11 -4.41
N SER A 100 9.11 -4.04 -3.46
CA SER A 100 8.32 -3.97 -2.22
C SER A 100 8.62 -2.69 -1.43
N LEU A 101 9.89 -2.26 -1.39
CA LEU A 101 10.27 -1.04 -0.68
C LEU A 101 9.64 0.21 -1.32
N ILE A 102 9.68 0.34 -2.65
CA ILE A 102 9.05 1.44 -3.40
C ILE A 102 7.55 1.51 -3.07
N GLU A 103 6.85 0.39 -3.18
CA GLU A 103 5.42 0.29 -2.91
C GLU A 103 5.08 0.67 -1.46
N LEU A 104 5.78 0.08 -0.48
CA LEU A 104 5.56 0.34 0.94
C LEU A 104 5.88 1.79 1.34
N VAL A 105 6.86 2.41 0.71
CA VAL A 105 7.23 3.79 1.02
C VAL A 105 6.24 4.78 0.42
N LEU A 106 5.95 4.67 -0.87
CA LEU A 106 5.17 5.67 -1.59
C LEU A 106 3.67 5.67 -1.25
N MET A 107 3.15 4.55 -0.73
CA MET A 107 1.76 4.47 -0.28
C MET A 107 1.51 5.14 1.07
N GLY A 108 2.53 5.47 1.85
CA GLY A 108 2.41 6.14 3.15
C GLY A 108 2.27 7.66 3.02
N ASN A 109 1.25 8.22 3.65
CA ASN A 109 1.14 9.67 3.87
C ASN A 109 1.94 10.13 5.09
N ALA A 110 1.90 11.42 5.43
CA ALA A 110 2.66 11.98 6.55
C ALA A 110 2.29 11.36 7.92
N ASP A 111 0.99 11.13 8.17
CA ASP A 111 0.48 10.53 9.41
C ASP A 111 0.85 9.05 9.51
N ASP A 112 0.77 8.33 8.39
CA ASP A 112 1.23 6.96 8.31
C ASP A 112 2.72 6.87 8.64
N TRP A 113 3.55 7.76 8.09
CA TRP A 113 4.98 7.78 8.34
C TRP A 113 5.33 8.11 9.78
N TYR A 114 4.58 9.00 10.44
CA TYR A 114 4.75 9.23 11.87
C TYR A 114 4.55 7.94 12.67
N SER A 115 3.49 7.21 12.38
CA SER A 115 3.15 5.97 13.06
C SER A 115 4.10 4.81 12.71
N ILE A 116 4.51 4.68 11.44
CA ILE A 116 5.49 3.68 10.99
C ILE A 116 6.83 3.86 11.71
N ARG A 117 7.34 5.09 11.80
CA ARG A 117 8.61 5.39 12.49
C ARG A 117 8.55 4.94 13.95
N LYS A 118 7.45 5.25 14.64
CA LYS A 118 7.24 4.87 16.04
C LYS A 118 7.25 3.36 16.23
N GLU A 119 6.49 2.63 15.43
CA GLU A 119 6.43 1.17 15.53
C GLU A 119 7.73 0.49 15.08
N TYR A 120 8.41 1.03 14.07
CA TYR A 120 9.70 0.53 13.63
C TYR A 120 10.78 0.69 14.72
N PHE A 121 10.85 1.86 15.35
CA PHE A 121 11.77 2.10 16.45
C PHE A 121 11.48 1.20 17.66
N LYS A 122 10.20 1.03 18.00
CA LYS A 122 9.76 0.15 19.07
C LYS A 122 10.17 -1.31 18.83
N ALA A 123 10.05 -1.79 17.59
CA ALA A 123 10.33 -3.18 17.24
C ALA A 123 11.83 -3.48 17.06
N TYR A 124 12.61 -2.52 16.58
CA TYR A 124 13.98 -2.76 16.12
C TYR A 124 15.03 -1.87 16.81
N THR A 125 14.63 -0.89 17.61
CA THR A 125 15.52 0.11 18.23
C THR A 125 16.42 0.82 17.21
N ARG A 126 15.86 1.04 16.00
CA ARG A 126 16.56 1.63 14.84
C ARG A 126 15.68 2.68 14.17
N ASN A 127 16.32 3.64 13.50
CA ASN A 127 15.63 4.60 12.67
C ASN A 127 15.39 3.99 11.28
N VAL A 128 14.12 3.93 10.85
CA VAL A 128 13.73 3.38 9.55
C VAL A 128 14.35 4.16 8.38
N MET A 129 14.57 5.45 8.54
CA MET A 129 15.15 6.32 7.52
C MET A 129 16.60 5.99 7.24
N ASP A 130 17.38 5.80 8.31
CA ASP A 130 18.79 5.43 8.21
C ASP A 130 18.90 4.05 7.56
N ASP A 131 18.08 3.09 8.00
CA ASP A 131 18.06 1.74 7.43
C ASP A 131 17.69 1.74 5.94
N ILE A 132 16.72 2.55 5.49
CA ILE A 132 16.38 2.70 4.07
C ILE A 132 17.53 3.37 3.30
N SER A 133 18.11 4.44 3.85
CA SER A 133 19.19 5.18 3.20
C SER A 133 20.45 4.33 3.02
N ASP A 134 20.79 3.51 4.01
CA ASP A 134 21.94 2.62 3.96
C ASP A 134 21.80 1.49 2.94
N LYS A 135 20.55 1.10 2.63
CA LYS A 135 20.23 -0.03 1.75
C LYS A 135 19.79 0.36 0.34
N THR A 136 19.73 1.65 0.05
CA THR A 136 19.33 2.15 -1.27
C THR A 136 20.48 2.92 -1.95
N ALA A 137 20.54 2.85 -3.27
CA ALA A 137 21.56 3.58 -4.05
C ALA A 137 21.45 5.09 -3.85
N LYS A 138 22.54 5.74 -3.38
CA LYS A 138 22.52 7.17 -3.01
C LYS A 138 22.07 8.08 -4.14
N ASN A 139 22.49 7.81 -5.37
CA ASN A 139 22.28 8.66 -6.54
C ASN A 139 21.13 8.21 -7.45
N ALA A 140 20.50 7.07 -7.21
CA ALA A 140 19.38 6.62 -8.01
C ALA A 140 18.12 7.47 -7.74
N ASP A 141 17.45 7.93 -8.78
CA ASP A 141 16.32 8.88 -8.66
C ASP A 141 15.14 8.28 -7.87
N TRP A 142 14.85 6.99 -8.07
CA TRP A 142 13.84 6.31 -7.24
C TRP A 142 14.18 6.36 -5.75
N ALA A 143 15.44 6.19 -5.39
CA ALA A 143 15.87 6.22 -3.98
C ALA A 143 15.86 7.64 -3.40
N LYS A 144 16.22 8.65 -4.20
CA LYS A 144 16.05 10.07 -3.82
C LYS A 144 14.58 10.40 -3.60
N LEU A 145 13.69 9.92 -4.50
CA LEU A 145 12.24 10.10 -4.36
C LEU A 145 11.72 9.47 -3.05
N LEU A 146 12.11 8.23 -2.71
CA LEU A 146 11.71 7.60 -1.45
C LEU A 146 12.13 8.43 -0.23
N ARG A 147 13.38 8.91 -0.19
CA ARG A 147 13.87 9.76 0.90
C ARG A 147 13.06 11.05 1.02
N GLY A 148 12.80 11.73 -0.11
CA GLY A 148 11.96 12.93 -0.13
C GLY A 148 10.52 12.65 0.32
N TRP A 149 9.95 11.52 -0.11
CA TRP A 149 8.58 11.16 0.22
C TRP A 149 8.36 10.91 1.72
N ILE A 150 9.29 10.27 2.39
CA ILE A 150 9.18 9.98 3.82
C ILE A 150 9.21 11.25 4.67
N PHE A 151 9.90 12.30 4.21
CA PHE A 151 9.95 13.62 4.86
C PHE A 151 8.96 14.63 4.26
N GLN A 152 8.00 14.16 3.46
CA GLN A 152 7.06 15.04 2.80
C GLN A 152 6.44 16.06 3.76
N THR A 153 6.58 17.32 3.42
CA THR A 153 5.87 18.44 4.02
C THR A 153 5.08 19.13 2.92
N ARG A 154 3.79 18.81 2.86
CA ARG A 154 2.92 19.30 1.78
C ARG A 154 2.29 20.62 2.18
N HIS A 155 2.45 21.60 1.30
CA HIS A 155 1.83 22.92 1.46
C HIS A 155 1.44 23.45 0.10
N SER A 156 0.43 24.31 0.05
CA SER A 156 0.09 25.00 -1.19
C SER A 156 1.19 25.97 -1.57
N ARG A 157 1.66 25.86 -2.79
CA ARG A 157 2.66 26.76 -3.38
C ARG A 157 1.99 27.91 -4.13
N SER A 158 0.69 27.80 -4.39
CA SER A 158 -0.15 28.77 -5.10
C SER A 158 0.41 29.20 -6.47
N GLN A 159 1.12 28.31 -7.16
CA GLN A 159 1.76 28.59 -8.45
C GLN A 159 1.71 27.41 -9.45
N PRO A 160 0.55 26.76 -9.66
CA PRO A 160 0.45 25.52 -10.43
C PRO A 160 0.85 25.70 -11.92
N GLU A 161 0.67 26.91 -12.51
CA GLU A 161 1.11 27.21 -13.88
C GLU A 161 2.62 27.21 -14.02
N ARG A 162 3.30 27.76 -13.03
CA ARG A 162 4.77 27.78 -12.98
C ARG A 162 5.30 26.36 -12.79
N ASP A 163 4.73 25.60 -11.86
CA ASP A 163 5.14 24.24 -11.57
C ASP A 163 4.91 23.31 -12.78
N ALA A 164 3.79 23.48 -13.52
CA ALA A 164 3.55 22.75 -14.77
C ALA A 164 4.60 23.11 -15.85
N LYS A 165 5.04 24.39 -15.93
CA LYS A 165 6.10 24.83 -16.84
C LYS A 165 7.45 24.23 -16.43
N GLU A 166 7.76 24.19 -15.14
CA GLU A 166 9.00 23.58 -14.63
C GLU A 166 9.08 22.09 -14.98
N LEU A 167 7.99 21.32 -14.77
CA LEU A 167 7.91 19.91 -15.18
C LEU A 167 8.09 19.73 -16.69
N TYR A 168 7.47 20.60 -17.50
CA TYR A 168 7.64 20.54 -18.95
C TYR A 168 9.09 20.84 -19.39
N SER A 169 9.74 21.79 -18.72
CA SER A 169 11.13 22.13 -18.98
C SER A 169 12.08 21.00 -18.53
N ALA A 170 11.75 20.32 -17.44
CA ALA A 170 12.54 19.21 -16.89
C ALA A 170 12.66 18.00 -17.84
N VAL A 171 11.70 17.83 -18.77
CA VAL A 171 11.70 16.74 -19.77
C VAL A 171 12.16 17.18 -21.16
N LYS A 172 12.51 18.46 -21.35
CA LYS A 172 12.92 18.98 -22.66
C LYS A 172 14.44 19.02 -22.88
N GLY A 173 15.23 18.88 -21.82
CA GLY A 173 16.68 18.93 -21.87
C GLY A 173 17.30 17.68 -22.49
N ALA A 174 18.62 17.67 -22.64
CA ALA A 174 19.37 16.49 -23.05
C ALA A 174 19.32 15.38 -21.99
N GLU A 175 19.11 15.75 -20.73
CA GLU A 175 18.89 14.85 -19.59
C GLU A 175 17.65 15.33 -18.81
N THR A 176 16.87 14.39 -18.32
CA THR A 176 15.68 14.68 -17.50
C THR A 176 16.08 15.16 -16.11
N ASN A 177 15.55 16.31 -15.69
CA ASN A 177 15.78 16.83 -14.35
C ASN A 177 14.83 16.13 -13.34
N ALA A 178 15.25 14.97 -12.83
CA ALA A 178 14.49 14.19 -11.85
C ALA A 178 14.25 14.95 -10.54
N ASP A 179 15.15 15.82 -10.11
CA ASP A 179 15.02 16.56 -8.85
C ASP A 179 13.82 17.52 -8.88
N THR A 180 13.45 18.06 -10.07
CA THR A 180 12.22 18.86 -10.23
C THR A 180 10.97 18.01 -9.96
N PHE A 181 10.91 16.79 -10.49
CA PHE A 181 9.80 15.86 -10.21
C PHE A 181 9.74 15.50 -8.72
N ILE A 182 10.86 15.13 -8.13
CA ILE A 182 10.95 14.76 -6.71
C ILE A 182 10.45 15.90 -5.84
N ARG A 183 10.94 17.11 -6.08
CA ARG A 183 10.54 18.29 -5.31
C ARG A 183 9.03 18.52 -5.37
N LEU A 184 8.42 18.50 -6.56
CA LEU A 184 6.99 18.75 -6.71
C LEU A 184 6.14 17.61 -6.14
N LEU A 185 6.51 16.36 -6.39
CA LEU A 185 5.80 15.20 -5.85
C LEU A 185 5.85 15.13 -4.31
N CYS A 186 6.89 15.68 -3.67
CA CYS A 186 7.07 15.62 -2.22
C CYS A 186 6.58 16.88 -1.47
N SER A 187 6.35 18.00 -2.16
CA SER A 187 6.04 19.28 -1.50
C SER A 187 4.68 19.88 -1.83
N THR A 188 4.03 19.53 -2.94
CA THR A 188 2.72 20.06 -3.30
C THR A 188 1.58 19.33 -2.57
N THR A 189 0.44 20.00 -2.37
CA THR A 189 -0.78 19.32 -1.93
C THR A 189 -1.36 18.45 -3.04
N HIS A 190 -2.22 17.51 -2.70
CA HIS A 190 -2.91 16.65 -3.67
C HIS A 190 -3.74 17.45 -4.67
N GLU A 191 -4.48 18.47 -4.16
CA GLU A 191 -5.32 19.35 -4.95
C GLU A 191 -4.49 20.19 -5.93
N GLU A 192 -3.38 20.76 -5.46
CA GLU A 192 -2.49 21.55 -6.30
C GLU A 192 -1.78 20.68 -7.35
N PHE A 193 -1.35 19.48 -6.99
CA PHE A 193 -0.78 18.54 -7.96
C PHE A 193 -1.79 18.15 -9.05
N ALA A 194 -3.04 17.91 -8.69
CA ALA A 194 -4.10 17.66 -9.66
C ALA A 194 -4.34 18.88 -10.59
N GLN A 195 -4.18 20.11 -10.11
CA GLN A 195 -4.21 21.31 -10.94
C GLN A 195 -3.02 21.37 -11.89
N ILE A 196 -1.81 21.11 -11.40
CA ILE A 196 -0.58 21.05 -12.20
C ILE A 196 -0.75 20.07 -13.37
N VAL A 197 -1.27 18.86 -13.10
CA VAL A 197 -1.50 17.83 -14.13
C VAL A 197 -2.48 18.31 -15.18
N ARG A 198 -3.60 18.95 -14.79
CA ARG A 198 -4.58 19.51 -15.73
C ARG A 198 -3.99 20.63 -16.59
N ILE A 199 -3.24 21.54 -15.98
CA ILE A 199 -2.58 22.64 -16.68
C ILE A 199 -1.54 22.10 -17.67
N TYR A 200 -0.73 21.12 -17.25
CA TYR A 200 0.26 20.47 -18.09
C TYR A 200 -0.40 19.87 -19.33
N GLN A 201 -1.46 19.08 -19.16
CA GLN A 201 -2.22 18.47 -20.26
C GLN A 201 -2.80 19.53 -21.21
N LYS A 202 -3.47 20.55 -20.66
CA LYS A 202 -4.10 21.62 -21.46
C LYS A 202 -3.09 22.44 -22.23
N LYS A 203 -1.97 22.81 -21.60
CA LYS A 203 -0.99 23.74 -22.19
C LYS A 203 -0.07 23.10 -23.18
N TYR A 204 0.31 21.85 -22.97
CA TYR A 204 1.31 21.16 -23.79
C TYR A 204 0.72 20.04 -24.64
N ASN A 205 -0.57 19.78 -24.53
CA ASN A 205 -1.29 18.69 -25.21
C ASN A 205 -0.60 17.31 -25.02
N LYS A 206 -0.05 17.09 -23.84
CA LYS A 206 0.71 15.88 -23.45
C LYS A 206 0.32 15.45 -22.03
N SER A 207 0.18 14.14 -21.82
CA SER A 207 0.01 13.58 -20.47
C SER A 207 1.31 13.67 -19.69
N LEU A 208 1.26 14.14 -18.44
CA LEU A 208 2.41 14.14 -17.55
C LEU A 208 2.82 12.69 -17.20
N LYS A 209 1.87 11.77 -17.06
CA LYS A 209 2.16 10.33 -16.85
C LYS A 209 2.94 9.75 -18.03
N ASN A 210 2.54 10.06 -19.27
CA ASN A 210 3.26 9.60 -20.47
C ASN A 210 4.66 10.24 -20.58
N ALA A 211 4.85 11.47 -20.09
CA ALA A 211 6.18 12.06 -20.01
C ALA A 211 7.06 11.27 -19.02
N ILE A 212 6.53 10.90 -17.86
CA ILE A 212 7.25 10.05 -16.88
C ILE A 212 7.66 8.71 -17.52
N ILE A 213 6.73 8.02 -18.19
CA ILE A 213 6.98 6.72 -18.85
C ILE A 213 8.08 6.84 -19.91
N LYS A 214 8.12 7.96 -20.64
CA LYS A 214 9.10 8.18 -21.70
C LYS A 214 10.49 8.53 -21.16
N GLU A 215 10.56 9.28 -20.09
CA GLU A 215 11.81 9.91 -19.59
C GLU A 215 12.50 9.06 -18.51
N PHE A 216 11.77 8.24 -17.80
CA PHE A 216 12.33 7.36 -16.78
C PHE A 216 12.29 5.91 -17.24
N SER A 217 13.11 5.06 -16.64
CA SER A 217 13.14 3.63 -16.94
C SER A 217 13.27 2.77 -15.68
N GLY A 218 12.85 1.52 -15.78
CA GLY A 218 13.03 0.51 -14.74
C GLY A 218 12.43 0.90 -13.40
N LYS A 219 13.23 0.91 -12.33
CA LYS A 219 12.77 1.21 -10.97
C LYS A 219 12.35 2.68 -10.80
N SER A 220 13.05 3.61 -11.46
CA SER A 220 12.70 5.02 -11.42
C SER A 220 11.35 5.27 -12.08
N GLU A 221 11.11 4.72 -13.27
CA GLU A 221 9.81 4.80 -13.93
C GLU A 221 8.68 4.34 -13.03
N LYS A 222 8.80 3.13 -12.46
CA LYS A 222 7.78 2.56 -11.56
C LYS A 222 7.54 3.41 -10.31
N ALA A 223 8.60 3.92 -9.70
CA ALA A 223 8.49 4.77 -8.53
C ALA A 223 7.81 6.11 -8.84
N PHE A 224 8.17 6.77 -9.95
CA PHE A 224 7.55 8.04 -10.34
C PHE A 224 6.11 7.88 -10.79
N ILE A 225 5.75 6.79 -11.47
CA ILE A 225 4.35 6.49 -11.82
C ILE A 225 3.53 6.25 -10.56
N LEU A 226 4.01 5.42 -9.63
CA LEU A 226 3.30 5.16 -8.38
C LEU A 226 3.13 6.44 -7.56
N ALA A 227 4.18 7.26 -7.43
CA ALA A 227 4.10 8.55 -6.74
C ALA A 227 3.10 9.49 -7.42
N TYR A 228 3.10 9.57 -8.75
CA TYR A 228 2.12 10.33 -9.53
C TYR A 228 0.68 9.87 -9.23
N ASP A 229 0.43 8.56 -9.27
CA ASP A 229 -0.89 8.00 -9.03
C ASP A 229 -1.33 8.23 -7.57
N CYS A 230 -0.43 8.06 -6.58
CA CYS A 230 -0.69 8.38 -5.16
C CYS A 230 -1.00 9.87 -4.95
N MET A 231 -0.34 10.77 -5.68
CA MET A 231 -0.63 12.21 -5.61
C MET A 231 -1.99 12.57 -6.16
N LEU A 232 -2.49 11.85 -7.15
CA LEU A 232 -3.86 12.05 -7.66
C LEU A 232 -4.91 11.44 -6.74
N SER A 233 -4.66 10.24 -6.23
CA SER A 233 -5.52 9.57 -5.24
C SER A 233 -4.79 8.33 -4.70
N PRO A 234 -4.80 8.05 -3.39
CA PRO A 234 -4.29 6.81 -2.83
C PRO A 234 -4.91 5.55 -3.46
N ALA A 235 -6.18 5.62 -3.86
CA ALA A 235 -6.86 4.53 -4.56
C ALA A 235 -6.25 4.22 -5.93
N LYS A 236 -5.76 5.24 -6.67
CA LYS A 236 -5.00 5.05 -7.92
C LYS A 236 -3.67 4.37 -7.65
N GLY A 237 -2.98 4.72 -6.56
CA GLY A 237 -1.77 4.02 -6.13
C GLY A 237 -2.03 2.55 -5.82
N CYS A 238 -3.12 2.23 -5.09
CA CYS A 238 -3.55 0.86 -4.86
C CYS A 238 -3.84 0.12 -6.18
N SER A 239 -4.62 0.75 -7.08
CA SER A 239 -4.97 0.21 -8.40
C SER A 239 -3.71 -0.10 -9.23
N TYR A 240 -2.73 0.79 -9.25
CA TYR A 240 -1.45 0.58 -9.92
C TYR A 240 -0.70 -0.65 -9.36
N ILE A 241 -0.57 -0.77 -8.03
CA ILE A 241 0.10 -1.92 -7.40
C ILE A 241 -0.62 -3.23 -7.70
N ILE A 242 -1.95 -3.24 -7.66
CA ILE A 242 -2.76 -4.42 -7.97
C ILE A 242 -2.53 -4.84 -9.42
N ASN A 243 -2.61 -3.91 -10.38
CA ASN A 243 -2.39 -4.17 -11.80
C ASN A 243 -0.98 -4.70 -12.07
N GLU A 244 0.05 -4.03 -11.56
CA GLU A 244 1.45 -4.48 -11.66
C GLU A 244 1.69 -5.87 -11.05
N SER A 245 0.87 -6.27 -10.06
CA SER A 245 0.95 -7.61 -9.46
C SER A 245 0.44 -8.70 -10.38
N PHE A 246 -0.49 -8.37 -11.27
CA PHE A 246 -1.05 -9.30 -12.26
C PHE A 246 -0.24 -9.34 -13.56
N GLU A 247 0.35 -8.22 -13.99
CA GLU A 247 1.12 -8.14 -15.22
C GLU A 247 2.52 -8.77 -15.12
N SER A 248 3.06 -8.89 -13.91
CA SER A 248 4.38 -9.49 -13.75
C SER A 248 4.34 -10.99 -14.03
N PHE A 249 5.25 -11.50 -14.86
CA PHE A 249 5.40 -12.92 -15.28
C PHE A 249 5.49 -13.93 -14.11
N ARG A 250 5.81 -13.45 -12.93
CA ARG A 250 5.68 -14.14 -11.64
C ARG A 250 4.75 -13.29 -10.80
N SER A 251 3.51 -13.77 -10.62
CA SER A 251 2.51 -13.08 -9.80
C SER A 251 3.18 -12.52 -8.53
N CYS A 252 3.20 -11.19 -8.41
CA CYS A 252 3.86 -10.57 -7.26
C CYS A 252 2.92 -10.60 -6.06
N ASP A 253 2.66 -11.82 -5.59
CA ASP A 253 1.76 -12.07 -4.46
C ASP A 253 2.09 -11.23 -3.22
N LYS A 254 3.39 -10.90 -3.01
CA LYS A 254 3.78 -10.04 -1.91
C LYS A 254 3.15 -8.64 -2.01
N SER A 255 3.21 -8.01 -3.19
CA SER A 255 2.62 -6.69 -3.44
C SER A 255 1.11 -6.72 -3.25
N LEU A 256 0.44 -7.72 -3.85
CA LEU A 256 -1.00 -7.89 -3.76
C LEU A 256 -1.46 -8.16 -2.32
N VAL A 257 -0.75 -9.00 -1.57
CA VAL A 257 -1.03 -9.26 -0.15
C VAL A 257 -0.81 -7.99 0.68
N ASN A 258 0.30 -7.27 0.47
CA ASN A 258 0.60 -6.06 1.23
C ASN A 258 -0.43 -4.96 0.99
N VAL A 259 -0.78 -4.66 -0.26
CA VAL A 259 -1.77 -3.63 -0.60
C VAL A 259 -3.15 -4.00 -0.07
N THR A 260 -3.52 -5.30 -0.13
CA THR A 260 -4.79 -5.78 0.41
C THR A 260 -4.85 -5.60 1.93
N ILE A 261 -3.83 -6.02 2.68
CA ILE A 261 -3.82 -5.90 4.13
C ILE A 261 -3.88 -4.43 4.56
N LEU A 262 -3.03 -3.58 3.97
CA LEU A 262 -2.84 -2.20 4.42
C LEU A 262 -3.98 -1.26 4.03
N PHE A 263 -4.70 -1.53 2.91
CA PHE A 263 -5.54 -0.51 2.30
C PHE A 263 -6.97 -0.93 1.95
N ARG A 264 -7.33 -2.23 2.00
CA ARG A 264 -8.67 -2.70 1.64
C ARG A 264 -9.80 -2.01 2.42
N ASP A 265 -9.58 -1.74 3.69
CA ASP A 265 -10.55 -1.11 4.58
C ASP A 265 -10.63 0.42 4.41
N ARG A 266 -9.61 1.02 3.77
CA ARG A 266 -9.55 2.45 3.49
C ARG A 266 -10.06 2.81 2.11
N TYR A 267 -9.76 2.00 1.09
CA TYR A 267 -9.91 2.42 -0.31
C TYR A 267 -10.62 1.40 -1.21
N SER A 268 -11.28 0.35 -0.68
CA SER A 268 -11.88 -0.68 -1.54
C SER A 268 -12.95 -0.11 -2.50
N ALA A 269 -13.77 0.83 -2.06
CA ALA A 269 -14.80 1.43 -2.89
C ALA A 269 -14.22 2.31 -4.00
N GLU A 270 -13.22 3.14 -3.65
CA GLU A 270 -12.56 4.03 -4.59
C GLU A 270 -11.70 3.26 -5.60
N VAL A 271 -11.05 2.16 -5.17
CA VAL A 271 -10.28 1.30 -6.09
C VAL A 271 -11.20 0.71 -7.16
N GLN A 272 -12.42 0.26 -6.81
CA GLN A 272 -13.39 -0.22 -7.80
C GLN A 272 -13.74 0.84 -8.87
N GLN A 273 -13.73 2.12 -8.50
CA GLN A 273 -14.07 3.21 -9.41
C GLN A 273 -12.90 3.60 -10.33
N VAL A 274 -11.66 3.41 -9.87
CA VAL A 274 -10.46 3.86 -10.62
C VAL A 274 -9.73 2.72 -11.32
N TYR A 275 -10.10 1.46 -11.09
CA TYR A 275 -9.52 0.31 -11.77
C TYR A 275 -10.05 0.24 -13.20
N GLU A 276 -9.15 0.27 -14.20
CA GLU A 276 -9.50 0.52 -15.60
C GLU A 276 -10.33 -0.58 -16.26
N VAL A 277 -10.22 -1.83 -15.79
CA VAL A 277 -10.92 -2.98 -16.37
C VAL A 277 -11.97 -3.48 -15.35
N SER A 278 -11.94 -4.74 -15.01
CA SER A 278 -12.74 -5.32 -13.93
C SER A 278 -11.79 -5.98 -12.93
N LEU A 279 -11.70 -5.42 -11.75
CA LEU A 279 -10.88 -5.97 -10.68
C LEU A 279 -11.25 -7.42 -10.38
N ALA A 280 -12.57 -7.75 -10.41
CA ALA A 280 -13.05 -9.11 -10.22
C ALA A 280 -12.52 -10.08 -11.27
N LYS A 281 -12.58 -9.69 -12.56
CA LYS A 281 -12.08 -10.53 -13.67
C LYS A 281 -10.58 -10.78 -13.55
N ASP A 282 -9.81 -9.76 -13.20
CA ASP A 282 -8.36 -9.93 -13.05
C ASP A 282 -8.01 -10.80 -11.82
N ILE A 283 -8.68 -10.61 -10.69
CA ILE A 283 -8.51 -11.50 -9.54
C ILE A 283 -8.80 -12.95 -9.94
N GLN A 284 -9.93 -13.22 -10.60
CA GLN A 284 -10.32 -14.57 -11.05
C GLN A 284 -9.34 -15.16 -12.08
N LYS A 285 -8.79 -14.33 -12.97
CA LYS A 285 -7.84 -14.76 -13.99
C LYS A 285 -6.47 -15.14 -13.41
N TYR A 286 -5.99 -14.40 -12.42
CA TYR A 286 -4.61 -14.50 -11.95
C TYR A 286 -4.44 -15.17 -10.58
N THR A 287 -5.54 -15.44 -9.88
CA THR A 287 -5.53 -16.11 -8.57
C THR A 287 -6.51 -17.27 -8.53
N SER A 288 -6.47 -18.08 -7.46
CA SER A 288 -7.36 -19.23 -7.35
C SER A 288 -7.67 -19.60 -5.89
N GLY A 289 -8.78 -20.33 -5.70
CA GLY A 289 -9.14 -20.98 -4.45
C GLY A 289 -9.44 -20.00 -3.31
N LYS A 290 -8.95 -20.31 -2.11
CA LYS A 290 -9.19 -19.50 -0.90
C LYS A 290 -8.59 -18.10 -1.00
N TYR A 291 -7.48 -17.96 -1.72
CA TYR A 291 -6.81 -16.68 -1.94
C TYR A 291 -7.64 -15.76 -2.85
N GLU A 292 -8.11 -16.28 -3.98
CA GLU A 292 -9.03 -15.58 -4.88
C GLU A 292 -10.27 -15.08 -4.16
N LYS A 293 -10.94 -15.99 -3.42
CA LYS A 293 -12.13 -15.67 -2.65
C LYS A 293 -11.88 -14.57 -1.62
N ALA A 294 -10.73 -14.62 -0.95
CA ALA A 294 -10.35 -13.57 0.00
C ALA A 294 -10.18 -12.21 -0.69
N LEU A 295 -9.51 -12.15 -1.83
CA LEU A 295 -9.32 -10.92 -2.58
C LEU A 295 -10.64 -10.32 -3.07
N LEU A 296 -11.51 -11.16 -3.68
CA LEU A 296 -12.83 -10.72 -4.15
C LEU A 296 -13.66 -10.09 -3.02
N LEU A 297 -13.74 -10.76 -1.88
CA LEU A 297 -14.51 -10.25 -0.74
C LEU A 297 -13.89 -9.00 -0.11
N LEU A 298 -12.58 -8.98 0.12
CA LEU A 298 -11.89 -7.88 0.80
C LEU A 298 -11.84 -6.60 -0.04
N TRP A 299 -11.72 -6.72 -1.35
CA TRP A 299 -11.81 -5.60 -2.27
C TRP A 299 -13.24 -5.30 -2.71
N LYS A 300 -14.25 -6.06 -2.24
CA LYS A 300 -15.65 -5.95 -2.66
C LYS A 300 -15.81 -6.01 -4.18
N ALA A 301 -14.97 -6.80 -4.85
CA ALA A 301 -14.95 -6.96 -6.29
C ALA A 301 -16.06 -7.94 -6.72
N GLN A 302 -17.00 -7.46 -7.55
CA GLN A 302 -18.16 -8.20 -8.06
C GLN A 302 -18.06 -8.41 -9.58
#